data_7fcbfeefc24e17122a8ea08753e2447d
#
_entry.id   7fcbfeefc24e17122a8ea08753e2447d
#
_cell.length_a   1.000
_cell.length_b   1.000
_cell.length_c   1.000
_cell.angle_alpha   90.00
_cell.angle_beta   90.00
_cell.angle_gamma   90.00
#
_symmetry.space_group_name_H-M   'P 1'
#
loop_
_entity.id
_entity.type
_entity.pdbx_description
1 polymer ?
#
loop_
_entity_poly.entity_id
_entity_poly.type
_entity_poly.pdbx_seq_one_letter_code
_entity_poly.pdbx_strand_id
1 'polypeptide(L)'
;MKKISIIILATIGLISCNKNNDKADGYGNFEATEITISSEANGKIEFLKVEEGDELKSQLQVGLVDTLQLHFAKQQLIASKSTVSSKSANVISQKSVLHEQLKTANLEKNRIRNMYAENAATKRQVDEIEGKVKVIEEQIKSVGTQNAPILNDLKSIDVQI
;
A
#
# COMPACT_ATOMS: atom_id res chain seq x y z
N MET A 1 -96.96 -2.60 36.92
CA MET A 1 -95.84 -2.07 37.66
C MET A 1 -94.58 -3.01 37.57
N LYS A 2 -94.75 -4.33 37.70
CA LYS A 2 -93.63 -5.30 37.64
C LYS A 2 -92.86 -5.33 36.28
N LYS A 3 -93.52 -5.06 35.14
CA LYS A 3 -92.88 -5.09 33.81
C LYS A 3 -92.03 -3.88 33.55
N ILE A 4 -92.36 -2.73 34.15
CA ILE A 4 -91.55 -1.47 34.01
C ILE A 4 -90.28 -1.59 34.86
N SER A 5 -90.32 -2.26 35.99
CA SER A 5 -89.15 -2.47 36.85
C SER A 5 -88.04 -3.34 36.19
N ILE A 6 -88.46 -4.33 35.37
CA ILE A 6 -87.55 -5.20 34.64
C ILE A 6 -86.85 -4.46 33.50
N ILE A 7 -87.52 -3.54 32.83
CA ILE A 7 -86.96 -2.76 31.76
C ILE A 7 -85.88 -1.73 32.26
N ILE A 8 -86.16 -1.14 33.44
CA ILE A 8 -85.19 -0.23 34.09
C ILE A 8 -83.93 -0.97 34.56
N LEU A 9 -84.09 -2.20 35.04
CA LEU A 9 -82.90 -3.03 35.46
C LEU A 9 -82.06 -3.49 34.27
N ALA A 10 -82.65 -3.73 33.09
CA ALA A 10 -81.98 -4.16 31.90
C ALA A 10 -81.19 -3.01 31.24
N THR A 11 -81.64 -1.74 31.37
CA THR A 11 -80.92 -0.56 30.83
C THR A 11 -79.71 -0.15 31.63
N ILE A 12 -79.64 -0.46 32.94
CA ILE A 12 -78.50 -0.14 33.80
C ILE A 12 -77.30 -1.08 33.50
N GLY A 13 -77.60 -2.33 33.07
CA GLY A 13 -76.55 -3.32 32.73
C GLY A 13 -75.74 -2.98 31.46
N LEU A 14 -76.21 -2.06 30.60
CA LEU A 14 -75.55 -1.72 29.34
C LEU A 14 -74.56 -0.56 29.43
N ILE A 15 -74.42 0.10 30.57
CA ILE A 15 -73.51 1.25 30.76
C ILE A 15 -72.17 0.82 31.37
N SER A 16 -71.94 -0.46 31.67
CA SER A 16 -70.70 -0.94 32.31
C SER A 16 -69.59 -1.36 31.33
N CYS A 17 -69.61 -0.87 30.12
CA CYS A 17 -68.42 -0.99 29.26
C CYS A 17 -67.54 0.26 29.48
N ASN A 18 -66.89 0.33 30.63
CA ASN A 18 -65.79 1.25 30.84
C ASN A 18 -64.57 0.70 30.08
N LYS A 19 -64.34 1.18 28.86
CA LYS A 19 -63.16 0.89 28.11
C LYS A 19 -62.01 1.68 28.76
N ASN A 20 -61.30 1.01 29.67
CA ASN A 20 -60.00 1.51 30.10
C ASN A 20 -59.15 1.69 28.83
N ASN A 21 -59.10 2.87 28.34
CA ASN A 21 -58.07 3.24 27.38
C ASN A 21 -56.75 3.27 28.19
N ASP A 22 -56.10 2.13 28.30
CA ASP A 22 -54.72 2.08 28.68
C ASP A 22 -53.93 2.78 27.54
N LYS A 23 -53.91 4.12 27.62
CA LYS A 23 -53.03 4.91 26.78
C LYS A 23 -51.64 4.64 27.32
N ALA A 24 -50.78 4.10 26.48
CA ALA A 24 -49.39 3.99 26.83
C ALA A 24 -48.84 5.39 27.20
N ASP A 25 -48.24 5.50 28.36
CA ASP A 25 -47.71 6.79 28.89
C ASP A 25 -46.47 7.30 28.13
N GLY A 26 -46.01 6.53 27.14
CA GLY A 26 -44.89 6.92 26.28
C GLY A 26 -44.88 6.15 24.95
N TYR A 27 -44.63 6.86 23.90
CA TYR A 27 -44.37 6.30 22.58
C TYR A 27 -42.92 6.67 22.21
N GLY A 28 -42.13 5.69 21.85
CA GLY A 28 -40.77 5.90 21.41
C GLY A 28 -40.28 4.72 20.59
N ASN A 29 -39.39 5.00 19.65
CA ASN A 29 -38.60 3.98 18.99
C ASN A 29 -37.30 3.83 19.76
N PHE A 30 -36.93 2.60 20.06
CA PHE A 30 -35.58 2.33 20.53
C PHE A 30 -34.68 2.27 19.31
N GLU A 31 -33.75 3.24 19.19
CA GLU A 31 -32.74 3.24 18.18
C GLU A 31 -31.43 2.81 18.81
N ALA A 32 -30.77 1.83 18.22
CA ALA A 32 -29.41 1.44 18.55
C ALA A 32 -28.49 1.94 17.44
N THR A 33 -27.30 2.40 17.81
CA THR A 33 -26.27 2.71 16.82
C THR A 33 -25.69 1.38 16.33
N GLU A 34 -26.01 1.02 15.09
CA GLU A 34 -25.41 -0.14 14.44
C GLU A 34 -24.02 0.20 13.93
N ILE A 35 -23.03 -0.60 14.30
CA ILE A 35 -21.66 -0.50 13.82
C ILE A 35 -21.35 -1.80 13.09
N THR A 36 -21.11 -1.70 11.78
CA THR A 36 -20.66 -2.84 10.99
C THR A 36 -19.15 -2.99 11.11
N ILE A 37 -18.71 -4.13 11.64
CA ILE A 37 -17.30 -4.51 11.69
C ILE A 37 -17.05 -5.50 10.56
N SER A 38 -16.17 -5.13 9.62
CA SER A 38 -15.79 -5.98 8.48
C SER A 38 -14.29 -6.25 8.48
N SER A 39 -13.90 -7.38 7.89
CA SER A 39 -12.51 -7.65 7.62
C SER A 39 -12.02 -6.78 6.45
N GLU A 40 -10.83 -6.21 6.56
CA GLU A 40 -10.14 -5.51 5.47
C GLU A 40 -9.45 -6.49 4.50
N ALA A 41 -9.28 -7.76 4.91
CA ALA A 41 -8.66 -8.79 4.08
C ALA A 41 -9.71 -9.69 3.42
N ASN A 42 -9.52 -9.99 2.14
CA ASN A 42 -10.30 -11.00 1.42
C ASN A 42 -9.64 -12.37 1.61
N GLY A 43 -10.43 -13.37 2.02
CA GLY A 43 -9.93 -14.71 2.21
C GLY A 43 -10.96 -15.64 2.85
N LYS A 44 -10.55 -16.88 3.08
CA LYS A 44 -11.35 -17.85 3.83
C LYS A 44 -11.36 -17.48 5.31
N ILE A 45 -12.54 -17.51 5.93
CA ILE A 45 -12.64 -17.37 7.38
C ILE A 45 -12.13 -18.68 8.03
N GLU A 46 -11.04 -18.58 8.77
CA GLU A 46 -10.45 -19.70 9.53
C GLU A 46 -11.29 -20.05 10.75
N PHE A 47 -11.68 -19.02 11.50
CA PHE A 47 -12.63 -19.12 12.58
C PHE A 47 -13.38 -17.80 12.78
N LEU A 48 -14.57 -17.91 13.35
CA LEU A 48 -15.38 -16.79 13.84
C LEU A 48 -15.99 -17.25 15.19
N LYS A 49 -15.67 -16.52 16.26
CA LYS A 49 -16.09 -16.85 17.64
C LYS A 49 -17.00 -15.75 18.18
N VAL A 50 -18.12 -15.53 17.53
CA VAL A 50 -19.13 -14.54 17.95
C VAL A 50 -20.49 -15.14 17.72
N GLU A 51 -21.35 -15.08 18.72
CA GLU A 51 -22.73 -15.49 18.65
C GLU A 51 -23.65 -14.28 18.92
N GLU A 52 -24.88 -14.38 18.49
CA GLU A 52 -25.88 -13.34 18.73
C GLU A 52 -26.13 -13.16 20.22
N GLY A 53 -26.02 -11.94 20.72
CA GLY A 53 -26.17 -11.60 22.13
C GLY A 53 -24.84 -11.52 22.90
N ASP A 54 -23.71 -11.79 22.28
CA ASP A 54 -22.40 -11.66 22.93
C ASP A 54 -22.00 -10.20 23.23
N GLU A 55 -21.49 -9.97 24.42
CA GLU A 55 -20.87 -8.71 24.81
C GLU A 55 -19.37 -8.73 24.46
N LEU A 56 -18.97 -7.97 23.46
CA LEU A 56 -17.60 -7.91 22.99
C LEU A 56 -16.83 -6.77 23.64
N LYS A 57 -15.62 -7.08 24.13
CA LYS A 57 -14.69 -6.08 24.64
C LYS A 57 -13.80 -5.57 23.50
N SER A 58 -13.38 -4.31 23.61
CA SER A 58 -12.40 -3.75 22.69
C SER A 58 -11.12 -4.61 22.65
N GLN A 59 -10.55 -4.78 21.44
CA GLN A 59 -9.34 -5.59 21.17
C GLN A 59 -9.52 -7.11 21.35
N LEU A 60 -10.75 -7.61 21.50
CA LEU A 60 -10.99 -9.04 21.49
C LEU A 60 -10.87 -9.57 20.05
N GLN A 61 -10.04 -10.59 19.85
CA GLN A 61 -9.96 -11.28 18.55
C GLN A 61 -11.20 -12.18 18.38
N VAL A 62 -12.11 -11.77 17.55
CA VAL A 62 -13.39 -12.48 17.32
C VAL A 62 -13.36 -13.41 16.12
N GLY A 63 -12.39 -13.22 15.21
CA GLY A 63 -12.25 -14.05 14.02
C GLY A 63 -10.88 -13.94 13.38
N LEU A 64 -10.61 -14.80 12.43
CA LEU A 64 -9.39 -14.81 11.62
C LEU A 64 -9.73 -15.14 10.17
N VAL A 65 -9.22 -14.34 9.26
CA VAL A 65 -9.26 -14.59 7.81
C VAL A 65 -7.91 -15.15 7.37
N ASP A 66 -7.91 -16.16 6.52
CA ASP A 66 -6.69 -16.73 5.95
C ASP A 66 -5.91 -15.66 5.17
N THR A 67 -4.66 -15.47 5.57
CA THR A 67 -3.74 -14.49 4.97
C THR A 67 -2.68 -15.13 4.05
N LEU A 68 -2.82 -16.41 3.71
CA LEU A 68 -1.83 -17.14 2.93
C LEU A 68 -1.58 -16.49 1.56
N GLN A 69 -2.63 -16.01 0.90
CA GLN A 69 -2.51 -15.30 -0.38
C GLN A 69 -1.72 -13.98 -0.23
N LEU A 70 -1.98 -13.22 0.83
CA LEU A 70 -1.24 -11.99 1.13
C LEU A 70 0.23 -12.29 1.44
N HIS A 71 0.48 -13.38 2.17
CA HIS A 71 1.85 -13.83 2.45
C HIS A 71 2.62 -14.13 1.16
N PHE A 72 2.04 -14.90 0.23
CA PHE A 72 2.68 -15.20 -1.05
C PHE A 72 2.86 -13.96 -1.92
N ALA A 73 1.88 -13.07 -1.99
CA ALA A 73 1.99 -11.81 -2.71
C ALA A 73 3.15 -10.95 -2.16
N LYS A 74 3.28 -10.86 -0.84
CA LYS A 74 4.42 -10.18 -0.19
C LYS A 74 5.75 -10.84 -0.54
N GLN A 75 5.86 -12.17 -0.49
CA GLN A 75 7.08 -12.88 -0.87
C GLN A 75 7.46 -12.63 -2.33
N GLN A 76 6.49 -12.58 -3.23
CA GLN A 76 6.71 -12.26 -4.64
C GLN A 76 7.25 -10.83 -4.81
N LEU A 77 6.71 -9.85 -4.08
CA LEU A 77 7.22 -8.48 -4.09
C LEU A 77 8.65 -8.39 -3.55
N ILE A 78 8.97 -9.11 -2.48
CA ILE A 78 10.34 -9.19 -1.93
C ILE A 78 11.32 -9.78 -2.97
N ALA A 79 10.94 -10.85 -3.67
CA ALA A 79 11.75 -11.42 -4.74
C ALA A 79 11.93 -10.45 -5.92
N SER A 80 10.87 -9.75 -6.30
CA SER A 80 10.93 -8.70 -7.33
C SER A 80 11.86 -7.56 -6.93
N LYS A 81 11.79 -7.09 -5.67
CA LYS A 81 12.70 -6.08 -5.12
C LYS A 81 14.16 -6.52 -5.23
N SER A 82 14.47 -7.78 -4.87
CA SER A 82 15.82 -8.32 -5.00
C SER A 82 16.32 -8.30 -6.45
N THR A 83 15.46 -8.68 -7.40
CA THR A 83 15.78 -8.63 -8.83
C THR A 83 16.09 -7.21 -9.31
N VAL A 84 15.25 -6.24 -8.94
CA VAL A 84 15.44 -4.84 -9.33
C VAL A 84 16.68 -4.24 -8.65
N SER A 85 16.94 -4.59 -7.38
CA SER A 85 18.17 -4.19 -6.67
C SER A 85 19.43 -4.69 -7.38
N SER A 86 19.42 -5.93 -7.89
CA SER A 86 20.52 -6.48 -8.66
C SER A 86 20.78 -5.71 -9.96
N LYS A 87 19.75 -5.18 -10.62
CA LYS A 87 19.91 -4.31 -11.79
C LYS A 87 20.65 -3.01 -11.43
N SER A 88 20.29 -2.40 -10.28
CA SER A 88 21.01 -1.20 -9.79
C SER A 88 22.47 -1.50 -9.50
N ALA A 89 22.78 -2.62 -8.85
CA ALA A 89 24.15 -3.05 -8.59
C ALA A 89 24.96 -3.24 -9.89
N ASN A 90 24.35 -3.81 -10.94
CA ASN A 90 24.98 -3.93 -12.25
C ASN A 90 25.31 -2.57 -12.88
N VAL A 91 24.41 -1.60 -12.82
CA VAL A 91 24.66 -0.24 -13.34
C VAL A 91 25.82 0.42 -12.59
N ILE A 92 25.85 0.29 -11.25
CA ILE A 92 26.93 0.81 -10.41
C ILE A 92 28.27 0.16 -10.81
N SER A 93 28.29 -1.15 -11.02
CA SER A 93 29.48 -1.89 -11.43
C SER A 93 29.99 -1.45 -12.81
N GLN A 94 29.10 -1.29 -13.79
CA GLN A 94 29.44 -0.77 -15.13
C GLN A 94 30.04 0.64 -15.04
N LYS A 95 29.43 1.51 -14.22
CA LYS A 95 29.94 2.87 -13.98
C LYS A 95 31.33 2.85 -13.37
N SER A 96 31.59 1.94 -12.42
CA SER A 96 32.93 1.76 -11.82
C SER A 96 33.99 1.38 -12.86
N VAL A 97 33.67 0.44 -13.74
CA VAL A 97 34.58 0.04 -14.84
C VAL A 97 34.89 1.23 -15.73
N LEU A 98 33.90 2.03 -16.12
CA LEU A 98 34.10 3.22 -16.95
C LEU A 98 34.94 4.28 -16.23
N HIS A 99 34.79 4.43 -14.90
CA HIS A 99 35.65 5.34 -14.14
C HIS A 99 37.13 4.92 -14.16
N GLU A 100 37.44 3.62 -14.05
CA GLU A 100 38.81 3.14 -14.16
C GLU A 100 39.37 3.33 -15.59
N GLN A 101 38.55 3.14 -16.63
CA GLN A 101 38.91 3.47 -18.01
C GLN A 101 39.18 4.95 -18.19
N LEU A 102 38.32 5.83 -17.61
CA LEU A 102 38.53 7.28 -17.64
C LEU A 102 39.85 7.68 -16.97
N LYS A 103 40.15 7.09 -15.81
CA LYS A 103 41.40 7.34 -15.09
C LYS A 103 42.62 6.98 -15.96
N THR A 104 42.60 5.80 -16.58
CA THR A 104 43.68 5.37 -17.49
C THR A 104 43.81 6.30 -18.71
N ALA A 105 42.68 6.67 -19.33
CA ALA A 105 42.66 7.58 -20.47
C ALA A 105 43.17 8.98 -20.10
N ASN A 106 42.88 9.48 -18.89
CA ASN A 106 43.41 10.76 -18.42
C ASN A 106 44.92 10.73 -18.16
N LEU A 107 45.44 9.61 -17.64
CA LEU A 107 46.89 9.45 -17.51
C LEU A 107 47.58 9.50 -18.88
N GLU A 108 47.04 8.80 -19.87
CA GLU A 108 47.56 8.80 -21.23
C GLU A 108 47.42 10.18 -21.90
N LYS A 109 46.27 10.86 -21.71
CA LYS A 109 46.09 12.24 -22.18
C LYS A 109 47.19 13.17 -21.65
N ASN A 110 47.49 13.09 -20.36
CA ASN A 110 48.52 13.91 -19.75
C ASN A 110 49.90 13.59 -20.32
N ARG A 111 50.21 12.30 -20.54
CA ARG A 111 51.47 11.88 -21.19
C ARG A 111 51.58 12.45 -22.60
N ILE A 112 50.58 12.28 -23.44
CA ILE A 112 50.58 12.76 -24.83
C ILE A 112 50.66 14.28 -24.88
N ARG A 113 49.99 15.01 -23.98
CA ARG A 113 50.10 16.48 -23.90
C ARG A 113 51.51 16.95 -23.53
N ASN A 114 52.16 16.27 -22.57
CA ASN A 114 53.55 16.58 -22.24
C ASN A 114 54.50 16.33 -23.42
N MET A 115 54.36 15.19 -24.09
CA MET A 115 55.13 14.89 -25.32
C MET A 115 54.87 15.89 -26.42
N TYR A 116 53.64 16.37 -26.59
CA TYR A 116 53.31 17.42 -27.56
C TYR A 116 53.97 18.75 -27.21
N ALA A 117 54.00 19.12 -25.94
CA ALA A 117 54.72 20.33 -25.49
C ALA A 117 56.24 20.27 -25.77
N GLU A 118 56.80 19.06 -25.77
CA GLU A 118 58.22 18.79 -26.09
C GLU A 118 58.47 18.53 -27.60
N ASN A 119 57.44 18.76 -28.48
CA ASN A 119 57.44 18.44 -29.90
C ASN A 119 57.65 16.94 -30.23
N ALA A 120 57.39 16.02 -29.28
CA ALA A 120 57.56 14.58 -29.44
C ALA A 120 56.24 13.86 -29.75
N ALA A 121 55.12 14.58 -29.86
CA ALA A 121 53.82 14.09 -30.32
C ALA A 121 53.17 15.05 -31.32
N THR A 122 52.22 14.54 -32.08
CA THR A 122 51.46 15.32 -33.07
C THR A 122 50.17 15.88 -32.49
N LYS A 123 49.65 16.97 -33.03
CA LYS A 123 48.34 17.54 -32.68
C LYS A 123 47.20 16.50 -32.84
N ARG A 124 47.28 15.67 -33.90
CA ARG A 124 46.31 14.59 -34.12
C ARG A 124 46.24 13.63 -32.94
N GLN A 125 47.40 13.22 -32.38
CA GLN A 125 47.42 12.32 -31.21
C GLN A 125 46.79 12.97 -29.97
N VAL A 126 46.98 14.27 -29.77
CA VAL A 126 46.30 15.01 -28.68
C VAL A 126 44.77 14.99 -28.89
N ASP A 127 44.32 15.32 -30.11
CA ASP A 127 42.89 15.37 -30.43
C ASP A 127 42.23 13.99 -30.32
N GLU A 128 42.94 12.91 -30.72
CA GLU A 128 42.46 11.52 -30.57
C GLU A 128 42.26 11.13 -29.10
N ILE A 129 43.23 11.43 -28.22
CA ILE A 129 43.10 11.06 -26.82
C ILE A 129 42.07 11.93 -26.08
N GLU A 130 41.95 13.21 -26.41
CA GLU A 130 40.92 14.09 -25.87
C GLU A 130 39.52 13.62 -26.28
N GLY A 131 39.34 13.23 -27.54
CA GLY A 131 38.12 12.62 -28.04
C GLY A 131 37.75 11.33 -27.29
N LYS A 132 38.75 10.46 -27.05
CA LYS A 132 38.56 9.23 -26.28
C LYS A 132 38.10 9.51 -24.85
N VAL A 133 38.70 10.46 -24.14
CA VAL A 133 38.32 10.89 -22.81
C VAL A 133 36.85 11.36 -22.80
N LYS A 134 36.50 12.24 -23.75
CA LYS A 134 35.12 12.76 -23.86
C LYS A 134 34.11 11.67 -24.12
N VAL A 135 34.40 10.68 -24.94
CA VAL A 135 33.51 9.52 -25.18
C VAL A 135 33.27 8.75 -23.90
N ILE A 136 34.32 8.49 -23.10
CA ILE A 136 34.17 7.76 -21.83
C ILE A 136 33.36 8.59 -20.83
N GLU A 137 33.54 9.89 -20.75
CA GLU A 137 32.74 10.78 -19.88
C GLU A 137 31.25 10.74 -20.25
N GLU A 138 30.92 10.80 -21.55
CA GLU A 138 29.53 10.68 -22.00
C GLU A 138 28.95 9.28 -21.75
N GLN A 139 29.76 8.22 -21.84
CA GLN A 139 29.33 6.86 -21.46
C GLN A 139 29.02 6.76 -19.96
N ILE A 140 29.84 7.33 -19.09
CA ILE A 140 29.59 7.38 -17.64
C ILE A 140 28.26 8.08 -17.34
N LYS A 141 28.01 9.21 -18.01
CA LYS A 141 26.77 9.96 -17.90
C LYS A 141 25.58 9.13 -18.37
N SER A 142 25.67 8.52 -19.53
CA SER A 142 24.61 7.66 -20.09
C SER A 142 24.27 6.48 -19.17
N VAL A 143 25.29 5.77 -18.66
CA VAL A 143 25.07 4.68 -17.70
C VAL A 143 24.49 5.21 -16.39
N GLY A 144 24.92 6.38 -15.92
CA GLY A 144 24.41 7.00 -14.72
C GLY A 144 22.91 7.29 -14.77
N THR A 145 22.38 7.70 -15.93
CA THR A 145 20.94 7.97 -16.09
C THR A 145 20.08 6.72 -16.00
N GLN A 146 20.64 5.54 -16.24
CA GLN A 146 19.89 4.27 -16.17
C GLN A 146 19.52 3.88 -14.73
N ASN A 147 20.19 4.43 -13.73
CA ASN A 147 19.94 4.06 -12.34
C ASN A 147 18.71 4.76 -11.75
N ALA A 148 18.34 5.93 -12.23
CA ALA A 148 17.22 6.69 -11.69
C ALA A 148 15.86 5.95 -11.81
N PRO A 149 15.48 5.41 -12.98
CA PRO A 149 14.24 4.63 -13.09
C PRO A 149 14.27 3.37 -12.19
N ILE A 150 15.42 2.68 -12.08
CA ILE A 150 15.56 1.50 -11.23
C ILE A 150 15.30 1.84 -9.75
N LEU A 151 15.79 2.99 -9.28
CA LEU A 151 15.54 3.46 -7.92
C LEU A 151 14.06 3.82 -7.70
N ASN A 152 13.39 4.37 -8.71
CA ASN A 152 11.95 4.63 -8.65
C ASN A 152 11.14 3.34 -8.59
N ASP A 153 11.53 2.32 -9.36
CA ASP A 153 10.90 0.99 -9.31
C ASP A 153 11.07 0.35 -7.93
N LEU A 154 12.26 0.44 -7.33
CA LEU A 154 12.50 -0.03 -5.96
C LEU A 154 11.59 0.66 -4.95
N LYS A 155 11.46 1.98 -5.03
CA LYS A 155 10.59 2.75 -4.16
C LYS A 155 9.11 2.36 -4.35
N SER A 156 8.69 2.11 -5.59
CA SER A 156 7.32 1.66 -5.88
C SER A 156 7.03 0.30 -5.25
N ILE A 157 7.98 -0.64 -5.33
CA ILE A 157 7.85 -1.96 -4.70
C ILE A 157 7.82 -1.83 -3.17
N ASP A 158 8.62 -0.95 -2.59
CA ASP A 158 8.64 -0.72 -1.13
C ASP A 158 7.31 -0.22 -0.57
N VAL A 159 6.57 0.56 -1.35
CA VAL A 159 5.23 1.03 -0.97
C VAL A 159 4.18 -0.09 -1.05
N GLN A 160 4.42 -1.12 -1.85
CA GLN A 160 3.50 -2.24 -2.03
C GLN A 160 3.70 -3.37 -1.00
N ILE A 161 4.86 -3.45 -0.33
CA ILE A 161 5.19 -4.44 0.70
C ILE A 161 4.60 -4.08 2.07
#